data_2e790bc227049d0b2daf74c01fdbb58c
#
_entry.id   2e790bc227049d0b2daf74c01fdbb58c
#
_cell.length_a   1.000
_cell.length_b   1.000
_cell.length_c   1.000
_cell.angle_alpha   90.00
_cell.angle_beta   90.00
_cell.angle_gamma   90.00
#
_symmetry.space_group_name_H-M   'P 1'
#
loop_
_entity.id
_entity.type
_entity.pdbx_description
1 polymer ?
#
loop_
_entity_poly.entity_id
_entity_poly.type
_entity_poly.pdbx_seq_one_letter_code
_entity_poly.pdbx_strand_id
1 'polypeptide(L)'
;MDFLLNIIPAAITIATVFLLGSTGETLMEKTGHLNLGIPGIMCFGTVGGCLGVRLVLVMYGTNPENANYFLLVLFALIGCSLLSALAGLIYSFLTVSLKCNQNVTGLALTTFGGGFADYFMSLINKDGFADASNIINTPLPFASSLGIFGKLVLNYNIFVYLAIAIAITVSFVLKRTRVGLSFRAIGENPQTADAVGINISKLKYISILIGSMIAGLAGVFYVMCFVGGSYENSSTIQSFGWLSLALVIFTVWKPDLAILGSFLFGFLFILPNTIEVSFVVMKVLDLLPYLVTIIVLIITSISGKKSVQPPSALGLAYFREDR
;
A
#
# COMPACT_ATOMS: atom_id res chain seq x y z
N MET A 1 -5.14 24.35 19.63
CA MET A 1 -5.26 22.96 20.11
C MET A 1 -6.17 22.17 19.19
N ASP A 2 -7.32 22.69 18.82
CA ASP A 2 -8.33 22.03 17.98
C ASP A 2 -7.84 21.72 16.55
N PHE A 3 -7.00 22.58 15.97
CA PHE A 3 -6.36 22.34 14.67
C PHE A 3 -5.54 21.04 14.67
N LEU A 4 -4.68 20.83 15.66
CA LEU A 4 -3.87 19.61 15.76
C LEU A 4 -4.70 18.36 16.07
N LEU A 5 -5.77 18.51 16.87
CA LEU A 5 -6.68 17.41 17.20
C LEU A 5 -7.50 16.94 16.00
N ASN A 6 -7.68 17.77 14.98
CA ASN A 6 -8.39 17.42 13.76
C ASN A 6 -7.46 16.92 12.64
N ILE A 7 -6.29 17.57 12.46
CA ILE A 7 -5.37 17.24 11.36
C ILE A 7 -4.63 15.91 11.59
N ILE A 8 -4.23 15.61 12.84
CA ILE A 8 -3.47 14.39 13.15
C ILE A 8 -4.27 13.12 12.83
N PRO A 9 -5.54 12.95 13.24
CA PRO A 9 -6.33 11.78 12.87
C PRO A 9 -6.52 11.64 11.36
N ALA A 10 -6.80 12.73 10.65
CA ALA A 10 -6.94 12.71 9.20
C ALA A 10 -5.62 12.32 8.50
N ALA A 11 -4.49 12.86 8.98
CA ALA A 11 -3.16 12.52 8.49
C ALA A 11 -2.82 11.05 8.74
N ILE A 12 -3.13 10.47 9.90
CA ILE A 12 -2.91 9.05 10.20
C ILE A 12 -3.77 8.16 9.30
N THR A 13 -5.02 8.55 9.07
CA THR A 13 -5.92 7.77 8.22
C THR A 13 -5.38 7.70 6.79
N ILE A 14 -5.02 8.81 6.17
CA ILE A 14 -4.46 8.77 4.80
C ILE A 14 -3.05 8.17 4.77
N ALA A 15 -2.24 8.38 5.82
CA ALA A 15 -0.92 7.75 5.96
C ALA A 15 -0.99 6.23 5.89
N THR A 16 -2.09 5.63 6.30
CA THR A 16 -2.30 4.16 6.24
C THR A 16 -2.29 3.65 4.81
N VAL A 17 -2.85 4.41 3.85
CA VAL A 17 -2.80 4.08 2.41
C VAL A 17 -1.35 4.04 1.94
N PHE A 18 -0.59 5.09 2.26
CA PHE A 18 0.83 5.18 1.89
C PHE A 18 1.68 4.10 2.56
N LEU A 19 1.41 3.81 3.83
CA LEU A 19 2.13 2.79 4.60
C LEU A 19 1.96 1.40 4.00
N LEU A 20 0.73 1.02 3.66
CA LEU A 20 0.43 -0.29 3.07
C LEU A 20 1.05 -0.40 1.66
N GLY A 21 0.85 0.60 0.80
CA GLY A 21 1.42 0.62 -0.55
C GLY A 21 2.94 0.52 -0.53
N SER A 22 3.61 1.38 0.25
CA SER A 22 5.08 1.41 0.32
C SER A 22 5.67 0.17 1.01
N THR A 23 4.99 -0.41 2.01
CA THR A 23 5.45 -1.64 2.66
C THR A 23 5.39 -2.83 1.71
N GLY A 24 4.31 -2.94 0.91
CA GLY A 24 4.17 -3.96 -0.12
C GLY A 24 5.28 -3.87 -1.16
N GLU A 25 5.52 -2.66 -1.69
CA GLU A 25 6.58 -2.45 -2.68
C GLU A 25 7.98 -2.64 -2.10
N THR A 26 8.25 -2.15 -0.90
CA THR A 26 9.55 -2.39 -0.24
C THR A 26 9.89 -3.88 -0.16
N LEU A 27 8.90 -4.74 0.09
CA LEU A 27 9.12 -6.19 0.12
C LEU A 27 9.52 -6.74 -1.25
N MET A 28 8.90 -6.26 -2.33
CA MET A 28 9.21 -6.66 -3.71
C MET A 28 10.58 -6.14 -4.14
N GLU A 29 10.85 -4.84 -3.92
CA GLU A 29 12.12 -4.23 -4.31
C GLU A 29 13.32 -4.82 -3.55
N LYS A 30 13.14 -5.26 -2.29
CA LYS A 30 14.19 -5.96 -1.54
C LYS A 30 14.58 -7.32 -2.15
N THR A 31 13.79 -7.87 -3.06
CA THR A 31 14.15 -9.05 -3.87
C THR A 31 14.62 -8.71 -5.29
N GLY A 32 14.85 -7.42 -5.56
CA GLY A 32 15.32 -6.92 -6.86
C GLY A 32 14.21 -6.75 -7.91
N HIS A 33 12.92 -6.73 -7.50
CA HIS A 33 11.80 -6.49 -8.41
C HIS A 33 11.24 -5.07 -8.23
N LEU A 34 11.40 -4.24 -9.26
CA LEU A 34 10.81 -2.90 -9.34
C LEU A 34 9.43 -2.99 -9.95
N ASN A 35 8.39 -2.79 -9.15
CA ASN A 35 7.01 -2.96 -9.62
C ASN A 35 6.25 -1.62 -9.75
N LEU A 36 6.39 -0.96 -10.89
CA LEU A 36 5.58 0.22 -11.22
C LEU A 36 4.07 -0.09 -11.39
N GLY A 37 3.66 -1.33 -11.16
CA GLY A 37 2.27 -1.79 -11.18
C GLY A 37 1.53 -1.64 -9.85
N ILE A 38 2.17 -1.13 -8.80
CA ILE A 38 1.52 -0.92 -7.50
C ILE A 38 0.21 -0.14 -7.59
N PRO A 39 0.12 0.98 -8.35
CA PRO A 39 -1.14 1.69 -8.50
C PRO A 39 -2.26 0.80 -9.07
N GLY A 40 -1.92 -0.05 -10.06
CA GLY A 40 -2.86 -1.03 -10.61
C GLY A 40 -3.25 -2.12 -9.61
N ILE A 41 -2.29 -2.65 -8.84
CA ILE A 41 -2.53 -3.66 -7.80
C ILE A 41 -3.45 -3.11 -6.71
N MET A 42 -3.29 -1.86 -6.32
CA MET A 42 -4.21 -1.18 -5.38
C MET A 42 -5.64 -1.12 -5.96
N CYS A 43 -5.78 -0.86 -7.25
CA CYS A 43 -7.06 -0.89 -7.96
C CYS A 43 -7.70 -2.29 -7.92
N PHE A 44 -6.93 -3.36 -8.16
CA PHE A 44 -7.41 -4.75 -7.99
C PHE A 44 -7.86 -5.03 -6.55
N GLY A 45 -7.07 -4.58 -5.57
CA GLY A 45 -7.40 -4.70 -4.16
C GLY A 45 -8.70 -3.99 -3.77
N THR A 46 -8.92 -2.81 -4.35
CA THR A 46 -10.20 -2.08 -4.19
C THR A 46 -11.38 -2.91 -4.65
N VAL A 47 -11.33 -3.41 -5.89
CA VAL A 47 -12.43 -4.23 -6.43
C VAL A 47 -12.66 -5.47 -5.58
N GLY A 48 -11.59 -6.19 -5.23
CA GLY A 48 -11.68 -7.41 -4.42
C GLY A 48 -12.27 -7.15 -3.04
N GLY A 49 -11.80 -6.12 -2.36
CA GLY A 49 -12.31 -5.74 -1.04
C GLY A 49 -13.77 -5.29 -1.07
N CYS A 50 -14.14 -4.46 -2.06
CA CYS A 50 -15.51 -4.01 -2.25
C CYS A 50 -16.45 -5.17 -2.62
N LEU A 51 -16.01 -6.13 -3.43
CA LEU A 51 -16.77 -7.37 -3.69
C LEU A 51 -16.96 -8.19 -2.41
N GLY A 52 -15.91 -8.31 -1.58
CA GLY A 52 -16.02 -8.98 -0.28
C GLY A 52 -17.05 -8.32 0.64
N VAL A 53 -17.00 -6.99 0.75
CA VAL A 53 -18.02 -6.22 1.51
C VAL A 53 -19.42 -6.43 0.93
N ARG A 54 -19.57 -6.36 -0.40
CA ARG A 54 -20.86 -6.57 -1.07
C ARG A 54 -21.44 -7.94 -0.80
N LEU A 55 -20.63 -9.00 -0.81
CA LEU A 55 -21.07 -10.35 -0.49
C LEU A 55 -21.69 -10.43 0.92
N VAL A 56 -21.10 -9.78 1.91
CA VAL A 56 -21.65 -9.71 3.26
C VAL A 56 -22.97 -8.92 3.27
N LEU A 57 -23.01 -7.75 2.62
CA LEU A 57 -24.21 -6.92 2.57
C LEU A 57 -25.41 -7.67 1.93
N VAL A 58 -25.16 -8.47 0.90
CA VAL A 58 -26.20 -9.32 0.28
C VAL A 58 -26.80 -10.32 1.28
N MET A 59 -26.00 -10.84 2.22
CA MET A 59 -26.48 -11.74 3.28
C MET A 59 -27.43 -11.04 4.27
N TYR A 60 -27.24 -9.74 4.48
CA TYR A 60 -28.08 -8.93 5.40
C TYR A 60 -29.27 -8.25 4.70
N GLY A 61 -29.31 -8.27 3.37
CA GLY A 61 -30.45 -7.81 2.57
C GLY A 61 -30.87 -6.36 2.81
N THR A 62 -32.05 -6.15 3.38
CA THR A 62 -32.60 -4.80 3.62
C THR A 62 -32.07 -4.07 4.85
N ASN A 63 -31.25 -4.72 5.67
CA ASN A 63 -30.74 -4.17 6.93
C ASN A 63 -29.19 -4.11 6.94
N PRO A 64 -28.56 -3.36 6.03
CA PRO A 64 -27.10 -3.29 5.93
C PRO A 64 -26.43 -2.74 7.20
N GLU A 65 -27.13 -1.89 7.96
CA GLU A 65 -26.71 -1.32 9.24
C GLU A 65 -26.46 -2.36 10.35
N ASN A 66 -27.08 -3.55 10.23
CA ASN A 66 -26.92 -4.65 11.18
C ASN A 66 -25.85 -5.66 10.75
N ALA A 67 -25.08 -5.36 9.71
CA ALA A 67 -24.05 -6.26 9.21
C ALA A 67 -22.96 -6.50 10.29
N ASN A 68 -22.53 -7.76 10.40
CA ASN A 68 -21.53 -8.12 11.39
C ASN A 68 -20.16 -7.53 11.04
N TYR A 69 -19.59 -6.75 11.97
CA TYR A 69 -18.29 -6.13 11.85
C TYR A 69 -17.18 -7.10 11.43
N PHE A 70 -17.11 -8.26 12.11
CA PHE A 70 -16.06 -9.25 11.84
C PHE A 70 -16.17 -9.83 10.44
N LEU A 71 -17.39 -10.12 9.96
CA LEU A 71 -17.60 -10.62 8.60
C LEU A 71 -17.24 -9.57 7.56
N LEU A 72 -17.61 -8.30 7.75
CA LEU A 72 -17.27 -7.21 6.84
C LEU A 72 -15.75 -7.09 6.69
N VAL A 73 -15.00 -7.03 7.81
CA VAL A 73 -13.55 -6.94 7.78
C VAL A 73 -12.91 -8.18 7.15
N LEU A 74 -13.36 -9.37 7.54
CA LEU A 74 -12.81 -10.65 7.05
C LEU A 74 -12.99 -10.79 5.54
N PHE A 75 -14.21 -10.57 5.02
CA PHE A 75 -14.50 -10.70 3.60
C PHE A 75 -13.83 -9.59 2.77
N ALA A 76 -13.72 -8.37 3.30
CA ALA A 76 -12.94 -7.30 2.69
C ALA A 76 -11.46 -7.70 2.54
N LEU A 77 -10.85 -8.26 3.60
CA LEU A 77 -9.46 -8.71 3.59
C LEU A 77 -9.23 -9.89 2.63
N ILE A 78 -10.11 -10.88 2.65
CA ILE A 78 -10.01 -12.05 1.75
C ILE A 78 -10.17 -11.63 0.30
N GLY A 79 -11.24 -10.91 -0.03
CA GLY A 79 -11.50 -10.47 -1.39
C GLY A 79 -10.39 -9.58 -1.95
N CYS A 80 -9.94 -8.62 -1.15
CA CYS A 80 -8.81 -7.76 -1.47
C CYS A 80 -7.53 -8.59 -1.75
N SER A 81 -7.17 -9.49 -0.82
CA SER A 81 -5.95 -10.30 -0.93
C SER A 81 -5.98 -11.22 -2.16
N LEU A 82 -7.13 -11.82 -2.47
CA LEU A 82 -7.27 -12.71 -3.63
C LEU A 82 -7.06 -11.98 -4.96
N LEU A 83 -7.74 -10.84 -5.18
CA LEU A 83 -7.61 -10.10 -6.44
C LEU A 83 -6.24 -9.40 -6.57
N SER A 84 -5.71 -8.88 -5.48
CA SER A 84 -4.35 -8.32 -5.49
C SER A 84 -3.28 -9.38 -5.74
N ALA A 85 -3.43 -10.58 -5.15
CA ALA A 85 -2.54 -11.71 -5.43
C ALA A 85 -2.64 -12.17 -6.89
N LEU A 86 -3.84 -12.14 -7.49
CA LEU A 86 -4.02 -12.43 -8.92
C LEU A 86 -3.25 -11.43 -9.78
N ALA A 87 -3.36 -10.13 -9.50
CA ALA A 87 -2.57 -9.10 -10.18
C ALA A 87 -1.05 -9.32 -10.00
N GLY A 88 -0.62 -9.64 -8.77
CA GLY A 88 0.77 -10.00 -8.46
C GLY A 88 1.22 -11.27 -9.16
N LEU A 89 0.34 -12.26 -9.33
CA LEU A 89 0.63 -13.49 -10.07
C LEU A 89 0.86 -13.21 -11.55
N ILE A 90 0.01 -12.39 -12.16
CA ILE A 90 0.18 -11.95 -13.54
C ILE A 90 1.52 -11.23 -13.72
N TYR A 91 1.81 -10.27 -12.84
CA TYR A 91 3.08 -9.54 -12.86
C TYR A 91 4.28 -10.48 -12.66
N SER A 92 4.25 -11.37 -11.68
CA SER A 92 5.35 -12.29 -11.43
C SER A 92 5.56 -13.30 -12.55
N PHE A 93 4.49 -13.79 -13.18
CA PHE A 93 4.59 -14.68 -14.32
C PHE A 93 5.31 -13.99 -15.50
N LEU A 94 4.93 -12.75 -15.80
CA LEU A 94 5.55 -11.99 -16.90
C LEU A 94 7.01 -11.64 -16.59
N THR A 95 7.32 -11.19 -15.35
CA THR A 95 8.65 -10.65 -15.03
C THR A 95 9.63 -11.71 -14.51
N VAL A 96 9.18 -12.74 -13.81
CA VAL A 96 10.05 -13.80 -13.28
C VAL A 96 10.17 -14.98 -14.24
N SER A 97 9.04 -15.49 -14.78
CA SER A 97 9.05 -16.65 -15.68
C SER A 97 9.39 -16.27 -17.11
N LEU A 98 8.70 -15.27 -17.67
CA LEU A 98 8.93 -14.81 -19.05
C LEU A 98 10.04 -13.76 -19.15
N LYS A 99 10.56 -13.27 -18.01
CA LYS A 99 11.68 -12.31 -17.94
C LYS A 99 11.43 -11.01 -18.73
N CYS A 100 10.15 -10.62 -18.86
CA CYS A 100 9.76 -9.36 -19.47
C CYS A 100 10.32 -8.16 -18.71
N ASN A 101 10.44 -7.01 -19.37
CA ASN A 101 10.87 -5.78 -18.76
C ASN A 101 9.92 -5.39 -17.59
N GLN A 102 10.46 -5.25 -16.39
CA GLN A 102 9.71 -5.01 -15.17
C GLN A 102 8.96 -3.67 -15.21
N ASN A 103 9.60 -2.62 -15.73
CA ASN A 103 9.01 -1.28 -15.81
C ASN A 103 7.81 -1.26 -16.75
N VAL A 104 7.99 -1.80 -17.96
CA VAL A 104 6.93 -1.86 -18.98
C VAL A 104 5.76 -2.71 -18.50
N THR A 105 6.04 -3.88 -17.90
CA THR A 105 5.01 -4.77 -17.34
C THR A 105 4.26 -4.08 -16.19
N GLY A 106 4.97 -3.36 -15.32
CA GLY A 106 4.36 -2.61 -14.23
C GLY A 106 3.44 -1.50 -14.73
N LEU A 107 3.90 -0.69 -15.70
CA LEU A 107 3.07 0.36 -16.30
C LEU A 107 1.83 -0.19 -17.01
N ALA A 108 1.98 -1.30 -17.73
CA ALA A 108 0.85 -1.99 -18.35
C ALA A 108 -0.15 -2.48 -17.30
N LEU A 109 0.33 -3.04 -16.18
CA LEU A 109 -0.52 -3.48 -15.07
C LEU A 109 -1.23 -2.30 -14.39
N THR A 110 -0.58 -1.14 -14.26
CA THR A 110 -1.22 0.07 -13.72
C THR A 110 -2.36 0.53 -14.61
N THR A 111 -2.14 0.63 -15.91
CA THR A 111 -3.18 1.04 -16.86
C THR A 111 -4.33 0.03 -16.90
N PHE A 112 -4.01 -1.26 -16.98
CA PHE A 112 -5.00 -2.33 -16.96
C PHE A 112 -5.80 -2.35 -15.65
N GLY A 113 -5.10 -2.22 -14.49
CA GLY A 113 -5.73 -2.21 -13.16
C GLY A 113 -6.69 -1.05 -12.97
N GLY A 114 -6.38 0.13 -13.52
CA GLY A 114 -7.29 1.26 -13.51
C GLY A 114 -8.57 0.98 -14.28
N GLY A 115 -8.47 0.56 -15.55
CA GLY A 115 -9.63 0.19 -16.35
C GLY A 115 -10.44 -0.97 -15.76
N PHE A 116 -9.75 -1.96 -15.17
CA PHE A 116 -10.38 -3.06 -14.45
C PHE A 116 -11.20 -2.54 -13.26
N ALA A 117 -10.64 -1.64 -12.47
CA ALA A 117 -11.36 -1.10 -11.32
C ALA A 117 -12.57 -0.26 -11.74
N ASP A 118 -12.41 0.65 -12.70
CA ASP A 118 -13.53 1.48 -13.17
C ASP A 118 -14.66 0.63 -13.75
N TYR A 119 -14.33 -0.41 -14.52
CA TYR A 119 -15.32 -1.32 -15.08
C TYR A 119 -16.05 -2.12 -13.99
N PHE A 120 -15.32 -2.84 -13.13
CA PHE A 120 -15.97 -3.70 -12.14
C PHE A 120 -16.66 -2.89 -11.04
N MET A 121 -16.13 -1.76 -10.63
CA MET A 121 -16.79 -0.88 -9.65
C MET A 121 -18.06 -0.22 -10.21
N SER A 122 -18.18 -0.08 -11.53
CA SER A 122 -19.45 0.35 -12.16
C SER A 122 -20.53 -0.72 -12.10
N LEU A 123 -20.14 -2.01 -12.09
CA LEU A 123 -21.09 -3.14 -12.03
C LEU A 123 -21.50 -3.50 -10.59
N ILE A 124 -20.65 -3.20 -9.61
CA ILE A 124 -20.95 -3.50 -8.20
C ILE A 124 -22.04 -2.55 -7.71
N ASN A 125 -23.14 -3.13 -7.21
CA ASN A 125 -24.12 -2.35 -6.49
C ASN A 125 -23.52 -1.86 -5.15
N LYS A 126 -23.49 -0.55 -4.96
CA LYS A 126 -22.88 0.14 -3.81
C LYS A 126 -23.87 0.45 -2.68
N ASP A 127 -25.13 -0.01 -2.81
CA ASP A 127 -26.12 0.16 -1.76
C ASP A 127 -25.63 -0.48 -0.45
N GLY A 128 -25.70 0.28 0.63
CA GLY A 128 -25.20 -0.12 1.95
C GLY A 128 -23.67 0.03 2.15
N PHE A 129 -22.90 0.53 1.18
CA PHE A 129 -21.45 0.73 1.36
C PHE A 129 -21.16 1.80 2.42
N ALA A 130 -21.97 2.85 2.50
CA ALA A 130 -21.83 3.86 3.56
C ALA A 130 -22.06 3.26 4.94
N ASP A 131 -23.07 2.40 5.10
CA ASP A 131 -23.35 1.70 6.37
C ASP A 131 -22.21 0.74 6.72
N ALA A 132 -21.75 -0.06 5.76
CA ALA A 132 -20.59 -0.93 5.94
C ALA A 132 -19.33 -0.15 6.32
N SER A 133 -19.10 1.00 5.69
CA SER A 133 -18.00 1.90 6.02
C SER A 133 -18.11 2.42 7.44
N ASN A 134 -19.28 2.87 7.88
CA ASN A 134 -19.51 3.32 9.25
C ASN A 134 -19.23 2.20 10.26
N ILE A 135 -19.66 0.97 9.96
CA ILE A 135 -19.38 -0.20 10.80
C ILE A 135 -17.88 -0.49 10.85
N ILE A 136 -17.20 -0.55 9.69
CA ILE A 136 -15.76 -0.83 9.60
C ILE A 136 -14.93 0.25 10.30
N ASN A 137 -15.37 1.51 10.25
CA ASN A 137 -14.69 2.65 10.86
C ASN A 137 -14.96 2.79 12.36
N THR A 138 -15.72 1.88 12.99
CA THR A 138 -15.88 1.94 14.45
C THR A 138 -14.52 1.85 15.15
N PRO A 139 -14.21 2.82 16.05
CA PRO A 139 -12.96 2.80 16.77
C PRO A 139 -12.92 1.66 17.79
N LEU A 140 -11.71 1.35 18.28
CA LEU A 140 -11.57 0.35 19.34
C LEU A 140 -12.31 0.76 20.62
N PRO A 141 -12.96 -0.20 21.34
CA PRO A 141 -13.86 0.09 22.47
C PRO A 141 -13.21 0.83 23.64
N PHE A 142 -11.89 0.88 23.72
CA PHE A 142 -11.14 1.54 24.80
C PHE A 142 -10.73 2.99 24.47
N ALA A 143 -11.01 3.49 23.28
CA ALA A 143 -10.55 4.82 22.84
C ALA A 143 -11.11 5.97 23.69
N SER A 144 -12.37 5.87 24.13
CA SER A 144 -13.05 6.92 24.90
C SER A 144 -12.58 7.07 26.34
N SER A 145 -11.99 6.03 26.94
CA SER A 145 -11.62 6.01 28.36
C SER A 145 -10.30 6.72 28.69
N LEU A 146 -9.44 6.99 27.69
CA LEU A 146 -8.06 7.48 27.85
C LEU A 146 -7.88 8.97 27.47
N GLY A 147 -8.95 9.76 27.45
CA GLY A 147 -8.88 11.22 27.21
C GLY A 147 -8.23 11.59 25.86
N ILE A 148 -7.34 12.59 25.86
CA ILE A 148 -6.66 13.07 24.64
C ILE A 148 -5.79 12.00 24.00
N PHE A 149 -5.09 11.21 24.80
CA PHE A 149 -4.25 10.10 24.30
C PHE A 149 -5.10 9.05 23.57
N GLY A 150 -6.26 8.69 24.12
CA GLY A 150 -7.21 7.79 23.48
C GLY A 150 -7.69 8.31 22.12
N LYS A 151 -8.00 9.62 22.05
CA LYS A 151 -8.42 10.25 20.78
C LYS A 151 -7.34 10.27 19.72
N LEU A 152 -6.07 10.47 20.08
CA LEU A 152 -4.96 10.59 19.14
C LEU A 152 -4.37 9.25 18.71
N VAL A 153 -4.45 8.21 19.55
CA VAL A 153 -3.75 6.93 19.32
C VAL A 153 -4.70 5.76 19.12
N LEU A 154 -5.85 5.75 19.81
CA LEU A 154 -6.77 4.60 19.83
C LEU A 154 -8.09 4.81 19.09
N ASN A 155 -8.32 5.99 18.54
CA ASN A 155 -9.58 6.33 17.87
C ASN A 155 -9.55 6.03 16.36
N TYR A 156 -8.95 4.90 15.98
CA TYR A 156 -8.88 4.46 14.58
C TYR A 156 -9.52 3.09 14.40
N ASN A 157 -9.85 2.77 13.14
CA ASN A 157 -10.33 1.45 12.76
C ASN A 157 -9.21 0.40 12.79
N ILE A 158 -9.59 -0.87 12.77
CA ILE A 158 -8.66 -2.01 12.85
C ILE A 158 -7.60 -2.03 11.73
N PHE A 159 -7.93 -1.51 10.54
CA PHE A 159 -6.99 -1.50 9.41
C PHE A 159 -5.76 -0.63 9.66
N VAL A 160 -5.88 0.47 10.41
CA VAL A 160 -4.75 1.33 10.78
C VAL A 160 -3.73 0.54 11.61
N TYR A 161 -4.21 -0.18 12.63
CA TYR A 161 -3.34 -1.01 13.47
C TYR A 161 -2.78 -2.20 12.71
N LEU A 162 -3.58 -2.81 11.83
CA LEU A 162 -3.16 -3.87 10.95
C LEU A 162 -2.02 -3.41 10.02
N ALA A 163 -2.12 -2.20 9.44
CA ALA A 163 -1.08 -1.63 8.60
C ALA A 163 0.24 -1.44 9.34
N ILE A 164 0.18 -0.89 10.57
CA ILE A 164 1.36 -0.73 11.42
C ILE A 164 1.95 -2.11 11.79
N ALA A 165 1.10 -3.06 12.17
CA ALA A 165 1.54 -4.42 12.50
C ALA A 165 2.19 -5.12 11.29
N ILE A 166 1.64 -4.96 10.08
CA ILE A 166 2.23 -5.47 8.83
C ILE A 166 3.61 -4.83 8.58
N ALA A 167 3.73 -3.51 8.69
CA ALA A 167 5.00 -2.80 8.48
C ALA A 167 6.08 -3.27 9.47
N ILE A 168 5.73 -3.41 10.75
CA ILE A 168 6.64 -3.94 11.78
C ILE A 168 7.03 -5.39 11.46
N THR A 169 6.06 -6.22 11.08
CA THR A 169 6.30 -7.65 10.75
C THR A 169 7.22 -7.78 9.55
N VAL A 170 6.96 -7.02 8.47
CA VAL A 170 7.82 -7.02 7.27
C VAL A 170 9.23 -6.53 7.62
N SER A 171 9.35 -5.46 8.43
CA SER A 171 10.65 -4.98 8.91
C SER A 171 11.40 -6.06 9.72
N PHE A 172 10.69 -6.74 10.64
CA PHE A 172 11.25 -7.83 11.43
C PHE A 172 11.69 -9.00 10.55
N VAL A 173 10.84 -9.44 9.62
CA VAL A 173 11.16 -10.52 8.68
C VAL A 173 12.40 -10.17 7.87
N LEU A 174 12.45 -8.99 7.26
CA LEU A 174 13.58 -8.55 6.46
C LEU A 174 14.89 -8.43 7.25
N LYS A 175 14.84 -8.02 8.52
CA LYS A 175 16.04 -7.78 9.33
C LYS A 175 16.52 -8.99 10.13
N ARG A 176 15.59 -9.84 10.61
CA ARG A 176 15.87 -10.84 11.65
C ARG A 176 15.68 -12.29 11.22
N THR A 177 15.12 -12.57 10.02
CA THR A 177 14.85 -13.95 9.59
C THR A 177 15.77 -14.42 8.46
N ARG A 178 15.89 -15.74 8.33
CA ARG A 178 16.63 -16.39 7.22
C ARG A 178 16.00 -16.07 5.86
N VAL A 179 14.67 -16.01 5.79
CA VAL A 179 13.93 -15.65 4.57
C VAL A 179 14.23 -14.22 4.16
N GLY A 180 14.21 -13.28 5.11
CA GLY A 180 14.56 -11.88 4.84
C GLY A 180 16.02 -11.68 4.42
N LEU A 181 16.95 -12.50 4.97
CA LEU A 181 18.32 -12.52 4.51
C LEU A 181 18.40 -12.98 3.04
N SER A 182 17.69 -14.07 2.69
CA SER A 182 17.62 -14.57 1.31
C SER A 182 17.02 -13.54 0.35
N PHE A 183 15.96 -12.83 0.75
CA PHE A 183 15.38 -11.75 -0.04
C PHE A 183 16.41 -10.66 -0.35
N ARG A 184 17.11 -10.18 0.67
CA ARG A 184 18.15 -9.15 0.50
C ARG A 184 19.34 -9.66 -0.33
N ALA A 185 19.76 -10.92 -0.16
CA ALA A 185 20.82 -11.53 -0.96
C ALA A 185 20.46 -11.56 -2.45
N ILE A 186 19.22 -11.93 -2.79
CA ILE A 186 18.71 -11.92 -4.19
C ILE A 186 18.70 -10.49 -4.75
N GLY A 187 18.28 -9.51 -3.94
CA GLY A 187 18.24 -8.10 -4.38
C GLY A 187 19.61 -7.48 -4.57
N GLU A 188 20.62 -7.92 -3.82
CA GLU A 188 21.99 -7.40 -3.95
C GLU A 188 22.78 -8.13 -5.06
N ASN A 189 22.76 -9.47 -5.07
CA ASN A 189 23.48 -10.27 -6.06
C ASN A 189 22.77 -11.62 -6.27
N PRO A 190 21.90 -11.71 -7.28
CA PRO A 190 21.17 -12.94 -7.57
C PRO A 190 22.11 -14.10 -7.99
N GLN A 191 23.23 -13.83 -8.68
CA GLN A 191 24.18 -14.87 -9.10
C GLN A 191 24.81 -15.54 -7.88
N THR A 192 25.26 -14.75 -6.91
CA THR A 192 25.82 -15.29 -5.65
C THR A 192 24.75 -16.03 -4.84
N ALA A 193 23.51 -15.53 -4.81
CA ALA A 193 22.41 -16.19 -4.12
C ALA A 193 22.08 -17.57 -4.73
N ASP A 194 22.10 -17.70 -6.07
CA ASP A 194 21.92 -18.97 -6.76
C ASP A 194 23.08 -19.94 -6.50
N ALA A 195 24.32 -19.43 -6.47
CA ALA A 195 25.50 -20.25 -6.21
C ALA A 195 25.48 -20.95 -4.83
N VAL A 196 24.86 -20.33 -3.80
CA VAL A 196 24.66 -20.94 -2.48
C VAL A 196 23.35 -21.72 -2.36
N GLY A 197 22.66 -22.00 -3.48
CA GLY A 197 21.47 -22.85 -3.53
C GLY A 197 20.14 -22.17 -3.20
N ILE A 198 20.08 -20.85 -3.18
CA ILE A 198 18.82 -20.13 -2.97
C ILE A 198 17.96 -20.18 -4.23
N ASN A 199 16.72 -20.65 -4.11
CA ASN A 199 15.77 -20.67 -5.23
C ASN A 199 15.22 -19.27 -5.50
N ILE A 200 15.84 -18.55 -6.44
CA ILE A 200 15.54 -17.18 -6.80
C ILE A 200 14.08 -17.02 -7.24
N SER A 201 13.65 -17.83 -8.23
CA SER A 201 12.31 -17.70 -8.81
C SER A 201 11.22 -17.87 -7.75
N LYS A 202 11.33 -18.91 -6.90
CA LYS A 202 10.36 -19.16 -5.83
C LYS A 202 10.26 -17.98 -4.86
N LEU A 203 11.39 -17.41 -4.43
CA LEU A 203 11.39 -16.31 -3.47
C LEU A 203 10.92 -14.99 -4.08
N LYS A 204 11.22 -14.74 -5.36
CA LYS A 204 10.68 -13.61 -6.09
C LYS A 204 9.14 -13.69 -6.21
N TYR A 205 8.59 -14.86 -6.60
CA TYR A 205 7.14 -15.06 -6.62
C TYR A 205 6.50 -14.80 -5.25
N ILE A 206 7.06 -15.36 -4.17
CA ILE A 206 6.55 -15.17 -2.82
C ILE A 206 6.55 -13.69 -2.41
N SER A 207 7.65 -12.97 -2.66
CA SER A 207 7.74 -11.56 -2.31
C SER A 207 6.75 -10.70 -3.10
N ILE A 208 6.57 -10.97 -4.40
CA ILE A 208 5.62 -10.25 -5.25
C ILE A 208 4.18 -10.53 -4.82
N LEU A 209 3.81 -11.79 -4.56
CA LEU A 209 2.46 -12.14 -4.13
C LEU A 209 2.11 -11.49 -2.78
N ILE A 210 2.97 -11.65 -1.78
CA ILE A 210 2.74 -11.05 -0.45
C ILE A 210 2.74 -9.52 -0.54
N GLY A 211 3.70 -8.94 -1.26
CA GLY A 211 3.77 -7.49 -1.45
C GLY A 211 2.53 -6.94 -2.15
N SER A 212 2.01 -7.65 -3.16
CA SER A 212 0.77 -7.30 -3.85
C SER A 212 -0.45 -7.36 -2.94
N MET A 213 -0.56 -8.41 -2.10
CA MET A 213 -1.63 -8.50 -1.10
C MET A 213 -1.61 -7.31 -0.15
N ILE A 214 -0.42 -6.94 0.36
CA ILE A 214 -0.26 -5.79 1.27
C ILE A 214 -0.61 -4.48 0.56
N ALA A 215 -0.10 -4.25 -0.64
CA ALA A 215 -0.38 -3.04 -1.40
C ALA A 215 -1.87 -2.92 -1.76
N GLY A 216 -2.53 -4.04 -2.09
CA GLY A 216 -3.96 -4.05 -2.39
C GLY A 216 -4.83 -3.59 -1.23
N LEU A 217 -4.43 -3.89 0.03
CA LEU A 217 -5.15 -3.43 1.22
C LEU A 217 -5.26 -1.89 1.27
N ALA A 218 -4.28 -1.17 0.70
CA ALA A 218 -4.35 0.28 0.61
C ALA A 218 -5.55 0.76 -0.22
N GLY A 219 -5.88 0.05 -1.31
CA GLY A 219 -7.01 0.40 -2.17
C GLY A 219 -8.36 0.23 -1.50
N VAL A 220 -8.61 -0.92 -0.85
CA VAL A 220 -9.87 -1.13 -0.11
C VAL A 220 -9.97 -0.21 1.11
N PHE A 221 -8.86 0.02 1.79
CA PHE A 221 -8.81 0.97 2.90
C PHE A 221 -9.21 2.38 2.46
N TYR A 222 -8.68 2.84 1.31
CA TYR A 222 -9.06 4.15 0.77
C TYR A 222 -10.57 4.25 0.58
N VAL A 223 -11.19 3.28 -0.13
CA VAL A 223 -12.62 3.33 -0.44
C VAL A 223 -13.47 3.15 0.82
N MET A 224 -13.20 2.15 1.65
CA MET A 224 -14.06 1.84 2.78
C MET A 224 -13.79 2.69 4.02
N CYS A 225 -12.54 3.10 4.25
CA CYS A 225 -12.18 3.77 5.50
C CYS A 225 -11.94 5.26 5.33
N PHE A 226 -11.40 5.72 4.20
CA PHE A 226 -11.10 7.14 4.01
C PHE A 226 -12.25 7.90 3.35
N VAL A 227 -12.84 7.38 2.26
CA VAL A 227 -13.93 8.08 1.53
C VAL A 227 -15.34 7.54 1.83
N GLY A 228 -15.51 6.78 2.90
CA GLY A 228 -16.83 6.42 3.41
C GLY A 228 -17.63 5.47 2.53
N GLY A 229 -16.99 4.55 1.80
CA GLY A 229 -17.65 3.62 0.87
C GLY A 229 -17.93 4.21 -0.51
N SER A 230 -17.47 5.44 -0.76
CA SER A 230 -17.60 6.12 -2.05
C SER A 230 -16.50 5.70 -3.02
N TYR A 231 -16.82 5.53 -4.29
CA TYR A 231 -15.87 5.30 -5.38
C TYR A 231 -16.23 6.16 -6.58
N GLU A 232 -15.35 7.06 -6.94
CA GLU A 232 -15.52 7.93 -8.11
C GLU A 232 -14.83 7.36 -9.34
N ASN A 233 -13.51 7.16 -9.26
CA ASN A 233 -12.68 6.66 -10.35
C ASN A 233 -11.38 6.04 -9.82
N SER A 234 -10.66 5.32 -10.69
CA SER A 234 -9.39 4.69 -10.37
C SER A 234 -8.21 5.67 -10.26
N SER A 235 -8.30 6.86 -10.85
CA SER A 235 -7.17 7.78 -10.96
C SER A 235 -6.66 8.26 -9.61
N THR A 236 -7.56 8.48 -8.64
CA THR A 236 -7.18 8.86 -7.28
C THR A 236 -6.41 7.75 -6.57
N ILE A 237 -6.86 6.49 -6.69
CA ILE A 237 -6.18 5.33 -6.11
C ILE A 237 -4.80 5.15 -6.76
N GLN A 238 -4.71 5.32 -8.07
CA GLN A 238 -3.44 5.28 -8.79
C GLN A 238 -2.48 6.38 -8.32
N SER A 239 -2.98 7.60 -8.08
CA SER A 239 -2.17 8.71 -7.55
C SER A 239 -1.57 8.37 -6.20
N PHE A 240 -2.32 7.73 -5.29
CA PHE A 240 -1.79 7.23 -4.01
C PHE A 240 -0.78 6.09 -4.20
N GLY A 241 -0.98 5.24 -5.20
CA GLY A 241 -0.01 4.22 -5.58
C GLY A 241 1.33 4.81 -6.00
N TRP A 242 1.33 5.85 -6.85
CA TRP A 242 2.54 6.57 -7.25
C TRP A 242 3.23 7.25 -6.06
N LEU A 243 2.48 7.87 -5.15
CA LEU A 243 3.04 8.44 -3.92
C LEU A 243 3.61 7.37 -2.99
N SER A 244 3.02 6.18 -2.96
CA SER A 244 3.56 5.04 -2.20
C SER A 244 4.91 4.57 -2.74
N LEU A 245 5.09 4.54 -4.07
CA LEU A 245 6.38 4.27 -4.71
C LEU A 245 7.43 5.34 -4.35
N ALA A 246 7.05 6.62 -4.41
CA ALA A 246 7.91 7.72 -3.98
C ALA A 246 8.33 7.58 -2.52
N LEU A 247 7.41 7.13 -1.66
CA LEU A 247 7.67 6.90 -0.24
C LEU A 247 8.69 5.77 0.01
N VAL A 248 8.75 4.72 -0.82
CA VAL A 248 9.77 3.67 -0.71
C VAL A 248 11.17 4.26 -0.82
N ILE A 249 11.37 5.14 -1.80
CA ILE A 249 12.64 5.83 -2.01
C ILE A 249 12.93 6.78 -0.82
N PHE A 250 11.94 7.55 -0.39
CA PHE A 250 12.05 8.45 0.76
C PHE A 250 12.46 7.71 2.03
N THR A 251 11.92 6.53 2.28
CA THR A 251 12.19 5.73 3.47
C THR A 251 13.37 4.76 3.30
N VAL A 252 14.10 4.89 2.20
CA VAL A 252 15.35 4.15 1.94
C VAL A 252 15.12 2.63 2.06
N TRP A 253 14.03 2.14 1.48
CA TRP A 253 13.65 0.72 1.50
C TRP A 253 13.58 0.10 2.91
N LYS A 254 13.17 0.87 3.93
CA LYS A 254 13.07 0.42 5.33
C LYS A 254 11.63 0.55 5.82
N PRO A 255 10.88 -0.55 6.01
CA PRO A 255 9.48 -0.49 6.44
C PRO A 255 9.25 0.16 7.81
N ASP A 256 10.23 0.11 8.72
CA ASP A 256 10.18 0.82 10.00
C ASP A 256 10.23 2.35 9.82
N LEU A 257 11.04 2.85 8.88
CA LEU A 257 11.03 4.27 8.53
C LEU A 257 9.77 4.65 7.73
N ALA A 258 9.17 3.69 7.02
CA ALA A 258 7.93 3.93 6.29
C ALA A 258 6.77 4.33 7.21
N ILE A 259 6.75 3.91 8.48
CA ILE A 259 5.73 4.33 9.46
C ILE A 259 5.80 5.84 9.68
N LEU A 260 7.00 6.39 9.91
CA LEU A 260 7.19 7.83 10.10
C LEU A 260 7.04 8.60 8.79
N GLY A 261 7.59 8.05 7.70
CA GLY A 261 7.50 8.65 6.36
C GLY A 261 6.06 8.74 5.87
N SER A 262 5.25 7.69 6.06
CA SER A 262 3.83 7.72 5.67
C SER A 262 3.04 8.74 6.47
N PHE A 263 3.30 8.89 7.77
CA PHE A 263 2.68 9.93 8.58
C PHE A 263 3.05 11.33 8.08
N LEU A 264 4.32 11.58 7.76
CA LEU A 264 4.76 12.85 7.17
C LEU A 264 4.05 13.12 5.83
N PHE A 265 3.99 12.12 4.94
CA PHE A 265 3.29 12.25 3.65
C PHE A 265 1.78 12.47 3.85
N GLY A 266 1.16 11.75 4.77
CA GLY A 266 -0.25 11.92 5.13
C GLY A 266 -0.52 13.34 5.67
N PHE A 267 0.36 13.85 6.52
CA PHE A 267 0.27 15.20 7.04
C PHE A 267 0.40 16.24 5.92
N LEU A 268 1.41 16.10 5.04
CA LEU A 268 1.60 17.01 3.90
C LEU A 268 0.43 16.97 2.91
N PHE A 269 -0.20 15.80 2.75
CA PHE A 269 -1.36 15.63 1.87
C PHE A 269 -2.63 16.29 2.42
N ILE A 270 -2.85 16.21 3.74
CA ILE A 270 -4.04 16.80 4.38
C ILE A 270 -3.89 18.31 4.61
N LEU A 271 -2.66 18.80 4.80
CA LEU A 271 -2.36 20.18 5.15
C LEU A 271 -3.05 21.22 4.24
N PRO A 272 -3.01 21.10 2.88
CA PRO A 272 -3.65 22.06 1.99
C PRO A 272 -5.16 22.18 2.21
N ASN A 273 -5.82 21.08 2.57
CA ASN A 273 -7.26 21.02 2.77
C ASN A 273 -7.72 21.51 4.16
N THR A 274 -6.78 21.74 5.07
CA THR A 274 -7.08 22.16 6.45
C THR A 274 -6.75 23.63 6.72
N ILE A 275 -6.04 24.28 5.79
CA ILE A 275 -5.65 25.69 5.90
C ILE A 275 -6.54 26.51 4.96
N GLU A 276 -7.12 27.60 5.46
CA GLU A 276 -7.86 28.55 4.64
C GLU A 276 -6.89 29.39 3.79
N VAL A 277 -6.57 28.88 2.61
CA VAL A 277 -5.68 29.55 1.65
C VAL A 277 -6.36 29.70 0.28
N SER A 278 -5.85 30.59 -0.56
CA SER A 278 -6.37 30.74 -1.92
C SER A 278 -6.17 29.44 -2.72
N PHE A 279 -7.03 29.19 -3.71
CA PHE A 279 -6.99 28.01 -4.57
C PHE A 279 -5.60 27.80 -5.21
N VAL A 280 -4.91 28.87 -5.61
CA VAL A 280 -3.58 28.79 -6.20
C VAL A 280 -2.55 28.29 -5.18
N VAL A 281 -2.57 28.82 -3.97
CA VAL A 281 -1.66 28.36 -2.89
C VAL A 281 -1.94 26.92 -2.52
N MET A 282 -3.21 26.51 -2.45
CA MET A 282 -3.60 25.13 -2.21
C MET A 282 -2.98 24.18 -3.25
N LYS A 283 -3.04 24.53 -4.55
CA LYS A 283 -2.44 23.74 -5.62
C LYS A 283 -0.91 23.66 -5.55
N VAL A 284 -0.26 24.72 -5.08
CA VAL A 284 1.19 24.70 -4.82
C VAL A 284 1.52 23.79 -3.63
N LEU A 285 0.71 23.83 -2.58
CA LEU A 285 0.89 22.95 -1.42
C LEU A 285 0.65 21.48 -1.75
N ASP A 286 -0.22 21.14 -2.71
CA ASP A 286 -0.40 19.76 -3.21
C ASP A 286 0.89 19.16 -3.78
N LEU A 287 1.87 19.98 -4.18
CA LEU A 287 3.17 19.53 -4.67
C LEU A 287 4.16 19.18 -3.56
N LEU A 288 3.89 19.54 -2.30
CA LEU A 288 4.83 19.33 -1.17
C LEU A 288 5.33 17.88 -1.02
N PRO A 289 4.48 16.84 -1.08
CA PRO A 289 4.98 15.45 -0.96
C PRO A 289 6.01 15.10 -2.04
N TYR A 290 5.80 15.58 -3.26
CA TYR A 290 6.71 15.35 -4.39
C TYR A 290 8.02 16.12 -4.22
N LEU A 291 7.95 17.39 -3.81
CA LEU A 291 9.14 18.22 -3.54
C LEU A 291 10.00 17.62 -2.43
N VAL A 292 9.38 17.15 -1.34
CA VAL A 292 10.09 16.50 -0.24
C VAL A 292 10.78 15.22 -0.73
N THR A 293 10.12 14.43 -1.59
CA THR A 293 10.73 13.23 -2.20
C THR A 293 11.95 13.58 -3.03
N ILE A 294 11.88 14.61 -3.86
CA ILE A 294 13.01 15.07 -4.69
C ILE A 294 14.19 15.52 -3.81
N ILE A 295 13.92 16.29 -2.75
CA ILE A 295 14.96 16.76 -1.82
C ILE A 295 15.66 15.56 -1.15
N VAL A 296 14.90 14.56 -0.70
CA VAL A 296 15.49 13.36 -0.07
C VAL A 296 16.26 12.54 -1.08
N LEU A 297 15.79 12.40 -2.33
CA LEU A 297 16.55 11.77 -3.41
C LEU A 297 17.91 12.45 -3.64
N ILE A 298 17.96 13.77 -3.68
CA ILE A 298 19.18 14.54 -3.83
C ILE A 298 20.13 14.26 -2.64
N ILE A 299 19.61 14.35 -1.41
CA ILE A 299 20.42 14.13 -0.19
C ILE A 299 20.97 12.70 -0.14
N THR A 300 20.15 11.70 -0.45
CA THR A 300 20.58 10.28 -0.43
C THR A 300 21.57 9.97 -1.53
N SER A 301 21.41 10.58 -2.71
CA SER A 301 22.33 10.44 -3.85
C SER A 301 23.71 11.02 -3.52
N ILE A 302 23.78 12.21 -2.91
CA ILE A 302 25.03 12.87 -2.50
C ILE A 302 25.71 12.09 -1.37
N SER A 303 24.95 11.47 -0.48
CA SER A 303 25.47 10.75 0.68
C SER A 303 26.38 9.56 0.31
N GLY A 304 26.20 8.93 -0.86
CA GLY A 304 27.04 7.82 -1.35
C GLY A 304 27.06 6.55 -0.48
N LYS A 305 26.35 6.53 0.65
CA LYS A 305 26.33 5.40 1.59
C LYS A 305 25.51 4.24 1.01
N LYS A 306 26.09 3.04 0.89
CA LYS A 306 25.40 1.82 0.43
C LYS A 306 24.10 1.50 1.21
N SER A 307 24.02 1.90 2.48
CA SER A 307 22.83 1.66 3.32
C SER A 307 21.59 2.46 2.93
N VAL A 308 21.75 3.48 2.07
CA VAL A 308 20.67 4.35 1.59
C VAL A 308 20.42 4.20 0.09
N GLN A 309 21.13 3.28 -0.56
CA GLN A 309 20.95 2.99 -1.99
C GLN A 309 19.92 1.88 -2.21
N PRO A 310 19.29 1.84 -3.41
CA PRO A 310 18.43 0.72 -3.80
C PRO A 310 19.24 -0.59 -3.83
N PRO A 311 18.57 -1.75 -3.77
CA PRO A 311 19.22 -3.03 -4.02
C PRO A 311 19.93 -3.03 -5.38
N SER A 312 21.16 -3.57 -5.44
CA SER A 312 22.03 -3.44 -6.63
C SER A 312 21.46 -4.12 -7.89
N ALA A 313 20.65 -5.17 -7.73
CA ALA A 313 19.99 -5.88 -8.83
C ALA A 313 18.54 -5.41 -9.06
N LEU A 314 18.13 -4.24 -8.52
CA LEU A 314 16.77 -3.74 -8.68
C LEU A 314 16.44 -3.48 -10.17
N GLY A 315 15.34 -4.01 -10.63
CA GLY A 315 14.88 -3.86 -12.01
C GLY A 315 15.58 -4.75 -13.04
N LEU A 316 16.58 -5.52 -12.63
CA LEU A 316 17.33 -6.40 -13.52
C LEU A 316 16.69 -7.80 -13.62
N ALA A 317 16.53 -8.29 -14.85
CA ALA A 317 16.14 -9.68 -15.07
C ALA A 317 17.35 -10.60 -14.77
N TYR A 318 17.11 -11.71 -14.06
CA TYR A 318 18.16 -12.69 -13.78
C TYR A 318 18.08 -13.85 -14.78
N PHE A 319 19.19 -14.11 -15.46
CA PHE A 319 19.37 -15.25 -16.35
C PHE A 319 20.43 -16.18 -15.74
N ARG A 320 20.08 -17.46 -15.57
CA ARG A 320 20.99 -18.44 -14.97
C ARG A 320 22.19 -18.76 -15.87
N GLU A 321 22.02 -18.49 -17.16
CA GLU A 321 23.02 -18.74 -18.20
C GLU A 321 24.11 -17.67 -18.27
N ASP A 322 23.89 -16.50 -17.66
CA ASP A 322 24.82 -15.37 -17.64
C ASP A 322 25.85 -15.45 -16.47
N ARG A 323 26.26 -16.68 -16.12
CA ARG A 323 27.24 -16.92 -15.05
C ARG A 323 28.67 -16.70 -15.52
#